data_8c1b574fa744ca2f75ef36bc817aa1a4
#
_entry.id   8c1b574fa744ca2f75ef36bc817aa1a4
#
_cell.length_a   1.000
_cell.length_b   1.000
_cell.length_c   1.000
_cell.angle_alpha   90.00
_cell.angle_beta   90.00
_cell.angle_gamma   90.00
#
_symmetry.space_group_name_H-M   'P 1'
#
loop_
_entity.id
_entity.type
_entity.pdbx_description
1 polymer ?
#
loop_
_entity_poly.entity_id
_entity_poly.type
_entity_poly.pdbx_seq_one_letter_code
_entity_poly.pdbx_strand_id
1 'polypeptide(L)'
;AGTAQQRTFVDDSKATNVHAALAALNSFDKSRLIWIVGGDTKGQDLSPLIREVGSQVKGVVVIGADPSDLLDALAVSAPTTPVQRVVGIGRPEEWMGEVVRASMEMSAPGDTVLLAPACASWDQFESYAQRGDLFTQEVKSWGSTR
;
A
#
# COMPACT_ATOMS: atom_id res chain seq x y z
N ALA A 1 -3.04 -6.34 10.36
CA ALA A 1 -3.36 -7.65 9.84
C ALA A 1 -2.50 -8.77 10.44
N GLY A 2 -1.55 -8.45 11.27
CA GLY A 2 -0.70 -9.41 11.95
C GLY A 2 0.74 -9.36 11.50
N THR A 3 1.45 -10.46 11.69
CA THR A 3 2.89 -10.54 11.36
C THR A 3 3.14 -11.71 10.42
N ALA A 4 4.16 -11.56 9.58
CA ALA A 4 4.67 -12.62 8.72
C ALA A 4 6.18 -12.40 8.52
N GLN A 5 6.97 -13.44 8.76
CA GLN A 5 8.43 -13.41 8.58
C GLN A 5 9.08 -12.21 9.29
N GLN A 6 8.63 -11.92 10.51
CA GLN A 6 9.13 -10.85 11.38
C GLN A 6 8.80 -9.43 10.90
N ARG A 7 7.91 -9.27 9.94
CA ARG A 7 7.35 -7.96 9.54
C ARG A 7 5.97 -7.80 10.14
N THR A 8 5.62 -6.58 10.49
CA THR A 8 4.28 -6.24 10.97
C THR A 8 3.47 -5.70 9.80
N PHE A 9 2.29 -6.27 9.57
CA PHE A 9 1.38 -5.84 8.51
C PHE A 9 0.16 -5.19 9.15
N VAL A 10 -0.13 -3.96 8.73
CA VAL A 10 -1.23 -3.16 9.28
C VAL A 10 -2.25 -2.88 8.19
N ASP A 11 -3.52 -3.24 8.46
CA ASP A 11 -4.64 -2.99 7.57
C ASP A 11 -5.33 -1.69 7.98
N ASP A 12 -5.16 -0.64 7.19
CA ASP A 12 -5.92 0.59 7.31
C ASP A 12 -6.63 0.89 5.98
N SER A 13 -7.32 -0.12 5.46
CA SER A 13 -8.07 -0.02 4.21
C SER A 13 -9.17 1.04 4.27
N LYS A 14 -9.57 1.46 5.48
CA LYS A 14 -10.49 2.58 5.69
C LYS A 14 -9.90 3.94 5.32
N ALA A 15 -8.58 4.04 5.25
CA ALA A 15 -7.90 5.29 4.88
C ALA A 15 -8.10 5.56 3.37
N THR A 16 -9.30 5.98 3.00
CA THR A 16 -9.72 6.15 1.61
C THR A 16 -9.58 7.58 1.10
N ASN A 17 -8.95 8.45 1.87
CA ASN A 17 -8.66 9.83 1.45
C ASN A 17 -7.27 10.24 1.95
N VAL A 18 -6.80 11.38 1.41
CA VAL A 18 -5.46 11.90 1.69
C VAL A 18 -5.25 12.17 3.18
N HIS A 19 -6.22 12.79 3.83
CA HIS A 19 -6.12 13.15 5.23
C HIS A 19 -5.97 11.92 6.14
N ALA A 20 -6.80 10.90 5.90
CA ALA A 20 -6.76 9.66 6.68
C ALA A 20 -5.45 8.89 6.45
N ALA A 21 -4.98 8.85 5.21
CA ALA A 21 -3.72 8.18 4.89
C ALA A 21 -2.54 8.88 5.55
N LEU A 22 -2.51 10.21 5.55
CA LEU A 22 -1.44 10.97 6.20
C LEU A 22 -1.41 10.70 7.70
N ALA A 23 -2.57 10.68 8.36
CA ALA A 23 -2.66 10.37 9.78
C ALA A 23 -2.11 8.97 10.09
N ALA A 24 -2.45 7.98 9.26
CA ALA A 24 -1.95 6.62 9.41
C ALA A 24 -0.43 6.57 9.25
N LEU A 25 0.10 7.19 8.20
CA LEU A 25 1.54 7.21 7.91
C LEU A 25 2.34 7.85 9.05
N ASN A 26 1.82 8.92 9.62
CA ASN A 26 2.50 9.65 10.70
C ASN A 26 2.53 8.88 12.02
N SER A 27 1.79 7.77 12.13
CA SER A 27 1.79 6.91 13.31
C SER A 27 2.99 5.96 13.36
N PHE A 28 3.81 5.92 12.32
CA PHE A 28 4.91 4.96 12.20
C PHE A 28 6.23 5.65 11.90
N ASP A 29 7.33 4.94 12.15
CA ASP A 29 8.66 5.32 11.68
C ASP A 29 8.73 5.06 10.16
N LYS A 30 8.66 6.12 9.39
CA LYS A 30 8.59 6.03 7.93
C LYS A 30 9.84 5.44 7.30
N SER A 31 10.99 5.55 7.96
CA SER A 31 12.24 4.98 7.45
C SER A 31 12.23 3.44 7.43
N ARG A 32 11.27 2.82 8.12
CA ARG A 32 11.08 1.37 8.19
C ARG A 32 9.69 0.96 7.71
N LEU A 33 9.07 1.77 6.88
CA LEU A 33 7.69 1.60 6.46
C LEU A 33 7.62 1.33 4.97
N ILE A 34 6.92 0.26 4.59
CA ILE A 34 6.48 0.01 3.21
C ILE A 34 5.02 0.45 3.12
N TRP A 35 4.72 1.33 2.17
CA TRP A 35 3.40 1.94 2.01
C TRP A 35 2.71 1.38 0.78
N ILE A 36 1.53 0.78 0.98
CA ILE A 36 0.67 0.31 -0.11
C ILE A 36 -0.38 1.39 -0.36
N VAL A 37 -0.41 1.94 -1.55
CA VAL A 37 -1.24 3.10 -1.91
C VAL A 37 -1.82 2.94 -3.30
N GLY A 38 -3.02 3.46 -3.49
CA GLY A 38 -3.67 3.51 -4.80
C GLY A 38 -5.11 3.02 -4.77
N GLY A 39 -5.78 3.20 -5.88
CA GLY A 39 -7.17 2.87 -6.08
C GLY A 39 -7.89 4.00 -6.82
N ASP A 40 -9.19 4.13 -6.59
CA ASP A 40 -9.98 5.21 -7.17
C ASP A 40 -9.77 6.48 -6.33
N THR A 41 -9.14 7.49 -6.93
CA THR A 41 -8.82 8.75 -6.24
C THR A 41 -10.04 9.61 -5.97
N LYS A 42 -11.15 9.38 -6.66
CA LYS A 42 -12.38 10.20 -6.59
C LYS A 42 -12.10 11.68 -6.86
N GLY A 43 -11.16 11.96 -7.76
CA GLY A 43 -10.78 13.33 -8.11
C GLY A 43 -9.84 14.02 -7.13
N GLN A 44 -9.39 13.34 -6.09
CA GLN A 44 -8.39 13.88 -5.17
C GLN A 44 -7.04 14.02 -5.86
N ASP A 45 -6.32 15.09 -5.53
CA ASP A 45 -4.92 15.25 -5.93
C ASP A 45 -4.04 14.66 -4.83
N LEU A 46 -3.32 13.59 -5.15
CA LEU A 46 -2.43 12.93 -4.21
C LEU A 46 -1.05 13.60 -4.13
N SER A 47 -0.75 14.55 -4.99
CA SER A 47 0.57 15.17 -5.05
C SER A 47 1.03 15.78 -3.73
N PRO A 48 0.19 16.51 -2.97
CA PRO A 48 0.62 17.06 -1.68
C PRO A 48 1.02 15.95 -0.69
N LEU A 49 0.28 14.84 -0.66
CA LEU A 49 0.60 13.71 0.21
C LEU A 49 1.94 13.10 -0.19
N ILE A 50 2.16 12.88 -1.47
CA ILE A 50 3.40 12.31 -1.99
C ILE A 50 4.59 13.23 -1.70
N ARG A 51 4.43 14.53 -1.87
CA ARG A 51 5.49 15.50 -1.55
C ARG A 51 5.88 15.44 -0.08
N GLU A 52 4.91 15.22 0.80
CA GLU A 52 5.17 15.22 2.24
C GLU A 52 5.85 13.94 2.71
N VAL A 53 5.39 12.78 2.26
CA VAL A 53 5.82 11.50 2.82
C VAL A 53 6.57 10.58 1.86
N GLY A 54 6.46 10.80 0.56
CA GLY A 54 6.95 9.87 -0.45
C GLY A 54 8.45 9.57 -0.34
N SER A 55 9.25 10.58 -0.02
CA SER A 55 10.70 10.40 0.12
C SER A 55 11.10 9.91 1.51
N GLN A 56 10.18 9.85 2.47
CA GLN A 56 10.46 9.44 3.83
C GLN A 56 10.24 7.95 4.05
N VAL A 57 9.34 7.32 3.29
CA VAL A 57 9.05 5.90 3.44
C VAL A 57 10.15 5.07 2.79
N LYS A 58 10.31 3.83 3.27
CA LYS A 58 11.34 2.91 2.77
C LYS A 58 11.02 2.41 1.37
N GLY A 59 9.74 2.21 1.06
CA GLY A 59 9.31 1.77 -0.25
C GLY A 59 7.82 1.95 -0.43
N VAL A 60 7.36 1.89 -1.67
CA VAL A 60 5.95 2.09 -2.04
C VAL A 60 5.50 0.96 -2.97
N VAL A 61 4.38 0.35 -2.65
CA VAL A 61 3.69 -0.59 -3.54
C VAL A 61 2.44 0.12 -4.06
N VAL A 62 2.37 0.29 -5.37
CA VAL A 62 1.27 1.02 -6.02
C VAL A 62 0.25 0.03 -6.56
N ILE A 63 -1.00 0.20 -6.16
CA ILE A 63 -2.15 -0.57 -6.65
C ILE A 63 -3.11 0.35 -7.38
N GLY A 64 -4.20 -0.21 -7.93
CA GLY A 64 -5.19 0.58 -8.63
C GLY A 64 -5.29 0.20 -10.09
N ALA A 65 -6.46 0.44 -10.69
CA ALA A 65 -6.71 0.12 -12.09
C ALA A 65 -5.95 1.08 -13.02
N ASP A 66 -5.84 2.35 -12.63
CA ASP A 66 -5.11 3.35 -13.41
C ASP A 66 -4.27 4.23 -12.47
N PRO A 67 -3.05 3.80 -12.14
CA PRO A 67 -2.19 4.52 -11.20
C PRO A 67 -1.28 5.56 -11.85
N SER A 68 -1.53 5.98 -13.08
CA SER A 68 -0.63 6.85 -13.85
C SER A 68 -0.26 8.13 -13.11
N ASP A 69 -1.25 8.86 -12.58
CA ASP A 69 -1.00 10.12 -11.89
C ASP A 69 -0.19 9.91 -10.61
N LEU A 70 -0.47 8.82 -9.90
CA LEU A 70 0.25 8.49 -8.67
C LEU A 70 1.71 8.14 -8.98
N LEU A 71 1.94 7.35 -10.02
CA LEU A 71 3.29 6.99 -10.44
C LEU A 71 4.08 8.24 -10.87
N ASP A 72 3.44 9.15 -11.60
CA ASP A 72 4.07 10.41 -12.02
C ASP A 72 4.43 11.28 -10.81
N ALA A 73 3.54 11.39 -9.83
CA ALA A 73 3.80 12.16 -8.62
C ALA A 73 4.97 11.57 -7.83
N LEU A 74 5.06 10.24 -7.73
CA LEU A 74 6.18 9.56 -7.07
C LEU A 74 7.50 9.82 -7.81
N ALA A 75 7.50 9.76 -9.13
CA ALA A 75 8.69 9.99 -9.92
C ALA A 75 9.24 11.41 -9.73
N VAL A 76 8.36 12.39 -9.57
CA VAL A 76 8.74 13.80 -9.38
C VAL A 76 9.19 14.08 -7.94
N SER A 77 8.42 13.61 -6.96
CA SER A 77 8.60 13.99 -5.55
C SER A 77 9.45 13.01 -4.75
N ALA A 78 9.57 11.77 -5.20
CA ALA A 78 10.31 10.72 -4.48
C ALA A 78 11.11 9.86 -5.46
N PRO A 79 12.01 10.46 -6.26
CA PRO A 79 12.69 9.74 -7.35
C PRO A 79 13.63 8.63 -6.86
N THR A 80 14.06 8.67 -5.61
CA THR A 80 14.98 7.67 -5.05
C THR A 80 14.26 6.61 -4.22
N THR A 81 12.97 6.76 -3.93
CA THR A 81 12.21 5.78 -3.17
C THR A 81 11.87 4.60 -4.08
N PRO A 82 12.18 3.36 -3.66
CA PRO A 82 11.79 2.18 -4.45
C PRO A 82 10.26 2.11 -4.60
N VAL A 83 9.80 1.86 -5.83
CA VAL A 83 8.38 1.76 -6.16
C VAL A 83 8.16 0.50 -6.98
N GLN A 84 7.18 -0.32 -6.56
CA GLN A 84 6.71 -1.44 -7.37
C GLN A 84 5.22 -1.26 -7.66
N ARG A 85 4.85 -1.38 -8.94
CA ARG A 85 3.45 -1.40 -9.36
C ARG A 85 2.97 -2.84 -9.40
N VAL A 86 1.82 -3.11 -8.78
CA VAL A 86 1.15 -4.39 -8.90
C VAL A 86 -0.04 -4.23 -9.85
N VAL A 87 0.03 -4.91 -10.99
CA VAL A 87 -1.04 -4.85 -12.00
C VAL A 87 -2.18 -5.76 -11.55
N GLY A 88 -3.36 -5.19 -11.37
CA GLY A 88 -4.53 -5.93 -10.92
C GLY A 88 -5.23 -6.67 -12.06
N ILE A 89 -4.60 -7.73 -12.56
CA ILE A 89 -5.15 -8.58 -13.60
C ILE A 89 -5.66 -9.86 -12.95
N GLY A 90 -6.89 -10.26 -13.30
CA GLY A 90 -7.53 -11.43 -12.71
C GLY A 90 -8.34 -11.07 -11.49
N ARG A 91 -8.57 -12.06 -10.62
CA ARG A 91 -9.35 -11.85 -9.41
C ARG A 91 -8.50 -11.19 -8.32
N PRO A 92 -9.12 -10.35 -7.48
CA PRO A 92 -8.36 -9.65 -6.43
C PRO A 92 -7.58 -10.58 -5.51
N GLU A 93 -8.09 -11.74 -5.16
CA GLU A 93 -7.39 -12.70 -4.33
C GLU A 93 -6.10 -13.23 -4.96
N GLU A 94 -5.99 -13.20 -6.28
CA GLU A 94 -4.79 -13.63 -6.99
C GLU A 94 -3.69 -12.56 -6.95
N TRP A 95 -4.03 -11.32 -7.33
CA TRP A 95 -3.00 -10.28 -7.38
C TRP A 95 -2.71 -9.66 -6.00
N MET A 96 -3.56 -9.91 -5.00
CA MET A 96 -3.22 -9.51 -3.63
C MET A 96 -1.98 -10.27 -3.13
N GLY A 97 -1.78 -11.51 -3.57
CA GLY A 97 -0.53 -12.25 -3.33
C GLY A 97 0.69 -11.49 -3.85
N GLU A 98 0.56 -10.88 -5.02
CA GLU A 98 1.64 -10.06 -5.60
C GLU A 98 1.92 -8.80 -4.76
N VAL A 99 0.88 -8.19 -4.19
CA VAL A 99 1.04 -7.03 -3.31
C VAL A 99 1.86 -7.39 -2.08
N VAL A 100 1.52 -8.49 -1.42
CA VAL A 100 2.25 -8.94 -0.24
C VAL A 100 3.66 -9.36 -0.61
N ARG A 101 3.85 -10.06 -1.73
CA ARG A 101 5.18 -10.46 -2.19
C ARG A 101 6.07 -9.24 -2.46
N ALA A 102 5.56 -8.23 -3.15
CA ALA A 102 6.31 -7.01 -3.40
C ALA A 102 6.70 -6.32 -2.09
N SER A 103 5.78 -6.28 -1.13
CA SER A 103 6.03 -5.72 0.19
C SER A 103 7.13 -6.49 0.94
N MET A 104 7.12 -7.81 0.84
CA MET A 104 8.16 -8.64 1.45
C MET A 104 9.53 -8.40 0.83
N GLU A 105 9.59 -8.27 -0.49
CA GLU A 105 10.84 -8.01 -1.20
C GLU A 105 11.50 -6.69 -0.80
N MET A 106 10.69 -5.66 -0.57
CA MET A 106 11.18 -4.32 -0.20
C MET A 106 11.55 -4.20 1.27
N SER A 107 11.03 -5.08 2.12
CA SER A 107 11.16 -4.97 3.57
C SER A 107 12.19 -5.92 4.13
N ALA A 108 12.62 -5.65 5.36
CA ALA A 108 13.49 -6.51 6.15
C ALA A 108 12.80 -6.85 7.48
N PRO A 109 13.25 -7.89 8.21
CA PRO A 109 12.72 -8.18 9.52
C PRO A 109 12.71 -6.94 10.43
N GLY A 110 11.61 -6.72 11.11
CA GLY A 110 11.41 -5.54 11.96
C GLY A 110 10.72 -4.38 11.27
N ASP A 111 10.57 -4.42 9.95
CA ASP A 111 9.86 -3.38 9.21
C ASP A 111 8.34 -3.54 9.32
N THR A 112 7.62 -2.47 8.98
CA THR A 112 6.16 -2.46 8.95
C THR A 112 5.67 -2.25 7.52
N VAL A 113 4.63 -2.98 7.14
CA VAL A 113 3.93 -2.81 5.87
C VAL A 113 2.54 -2.27 6.19
N LEU A 114 2.22 -1.11 5.64
CA LEU A 114 0.96 -0.42 5.92
C LEU A 114 0.10 -0.32 4.66
N LEU A 115 -1.09 -0.87 4.72
CA LEU A 115 -2.13 -0.65 3.71
C LEU A 115 -2.91 0.61 4.11
N ALA A 116 -2.51 1.75 3.58
CA ALA A 116 -3.20 3.02 3.74
C ALA A 116 -3.39 3.64 2.35
N PRO A 117 -4.41 3.19 1.62
CA PRO A 117 -4.48 3.39 0.16
C PRO A 117 -4.74 4.81 -0.27
N ALA A 118 -5.23 5.70 0.59
CA ALA A 118 -5.61 7.07 0.28
C ALA A 118 -6.75 7.17 -0.75
N CYS A 119 -7.16 6.07 -1.32
CA CYS A 119 -8.09 5.98 -2.44
C CYS A 119 -9.23 5.03 -2.11
N ALA A 120 -10.37 5.23 -2.76
CA ALA A 120 -11.49 4.30 -2.67
C ALA A 120 -11.15 2.98 -3.36
N SER A 121 -11.89 1.94 -3.02
CA SER A 121 -11.64 0.57 -3.52
C SER A 121 -12.45 0.20 -4.76
N TRP A 122 -13.35 1.06 -5.21
CA TRP A 122 -14.36 0.76 -6.23
C TRP A 122 -13.82 0.31 -7.59
N ASP A 123 -12.56 0.66 -7.90
CA ASP A 123 -11.96 0.31 -9.19
C ASP A 123 -11.54 -1.15 -9.28
N GLN A 124 -11.28 -1.82 -8.15
CA GLN A 124 -10.74 -3.18 -8.14
C GLN A 124 -11.40 -4.12 -7.12
N PHE A 125 -12.15 -3.58 -6.17
CA PHE A 125 -12.77 -4.35 -5.07
C PHE A 125 -14.23 -3.95 -4.93
N GLU A 126 -15.00 -4.80 -4.26
CA GLU A 126 -16.40 -4.50 -3.95
C GLU A 126 -16.51 -3.42 -2.87
N SER A 127 -15.54 -3.35 -1.95
CA SER A 127 -15.53 -2.39 -0.85
C SER A 127 -14.13 -2.30 -0.25
N TYR A 128 -13.91 -1.27 0.59
CA TYR A 128 -12.67 -1.18 1.35
C TYR A 128 -12.53 -2.36 2.33
N ALA A 129 -13.65 -2.90 2.82
CA ALA A 129 -13.63 -4.06 3.72
C ALA A 129 -13.12 -5.30 2.99
N GLN A 130 -13.56 -5.54 1.74
CA GLN A 130 -13.04 -6.64 0.94
C GLN A 130 -11.54 -6.48 0.71
N ARG A 131 -11.08 -5.28 0.38
CA ARG A 131 -9.66 -5.00 0.18
C ARG A 131 -8.84 -5.34 1.42
N GLY A 132 -9.30 -4.89 2.59
CA GLY A 132 -8.63 -5.19 3.85
C GLY A 132 -8.66 -6.66 4.21
N ASP A 133 -9.79 -7.33 3.98
CA ASP A 133 -9.94 -8.76 4.27
C ASP A 133 -9.00 -9.62 3.42
N LEU A 134 -8.90 -9.32 2.13
CA LEU A 134 -8.02 -10.06 1.23
C LEU A 134 -6.55 -9.84 1.60
N PHE A 135 -6.18 -8.62 1.97
CA PHE A 135 -4.86 -8.32 2.46
C PHE A 135 -4.53 -9.14 3.72
N THR A 136 -5.43 -9.14 4.69
CA THR A 136 -5.27 -9.89 5.94
C THR A 136 -5.15 -11.38 5.70
N GLN A 137 -5.98 -11.95 4.81
CA GLN A 137 -5.92 -13.36 4.46
C GLN A 137 -4.59 -13.73 3.82
N GLU A 138 -4.09 -12.88 2.93
CA GLU A 138 -2.82 -13.15 2.26
C GLU A 138 -1.65 -13.09 3.26
N VAL A 139 -1.66 -12.12 4.17
CA VAL A 139 -0.64 -12.02 5.22
C VAL A 139 -0.64 -13.27 6.10
N LYS A 140 -1.80 -13.77 6.48
CA LYS A 140 -1.90 -15.01 7.26
C LYS A 140 -1.34 -16.20 6.51
N SER A 141 -1.60 -16.29 5.22
CA SER A 141 -1.05 -17.34 4.36
C SER A 141 0.48 -17.34 4.40
N TRP A 142 1.10 -16.18 4.27
CA TRP A 142 2.55 -16.05 4.36
C TRP A 142 3.10 -16.46 5.72
N GLY A 143 2.41 -16.08 6.80
CA GLY A 143 2.80 -16.45 8.15
C GLY A 143 2.67 -17.94 8.40
N SER A 144 1.62 -18.59 7.85
CA SER A 144 1.37 -20.02 8.03
C SER A 144 2.32 -20.92 7.26
N THR A 145 2.80 -20.44 6.10
CA THR A 145 3.61 -21.27 5.19
C THR A 145 5.10 -21.03 5.34
N ARG A 146 5.49 -20.08 6.16
CA ARG A 146 6.90 -19.66 6.35
C ARG A 146 7.26 -19.78 7.82
#